data_dfa4f3531f3b0720ceb36ce1f5a3e4cc
#
_entry.id   dfa4f3531f3b0720ceb36ce1f5a3e4cc
#
_cell.length_a   1.000
_cell.length_b   1.000
_cell.length_c   1.000
_cell.angle_alpha   90.00
_cell.angle_beta   90.00
_cell.angle_gamma   90.00
#
_symmetry.space_group_name_H-M   'P 1'
#
loop_
_entity.id
_entity.type
_entity.pdbx_description
1 polymer ?
#
loop_
_entity_poly.entity_id
_entity_poly.type
_entity_poly.pdbx_seq_one_letter_code
_entity_poly.pdbx_strand_id
1 'polypeptide(L)'
;VTEKHILIVDDEPEIRKIIQEILIDEGYSTSTASSADEARNMANNKKPDLVFLDIWMPEEDGISLLKDWTSQPESDFPVIMISGHATIETAIEATKLGAEDFIEKPVSIEKLLTSAKEVLSQNTVGEDIFSHLVQNTPTLIKTLNEFDPYIEQNNIFMLQSEEGLEKAAWARAIYLKKLMDAGEFQKIEFNRKEFTDHEDSEAFRNALENENNSAVFIESIEKVPEDDKPAFIEKLVACANKSKTKIFIGVSDREEIVFTGEDSIIELNIPPLRSSLKEVPKMLDETVKYFVERDGHGYRRFSLAAQNMLSKYQWPGNLRQMVDLVQALLSRREKEIVNVDEIQEIITLQGPSGNILIENNILSLSMKEAKKLFERAYLTKQLELVGGKISELSRRVDMERTNLYRKLQSLDIEYKKKKKSTS
;
A
#
# COMPACT_ATOMS: atom_id res chain seq x y z
N VAL A 1 0.46 -18.93 -18.72
CA VAL A 1 -0.38 -17.80 -18.32
C VAL A 1 -1.76 -18.36 -18.10
N THR A 2 -2.22 -18.44 -16.86
CA THR A 2 -3.60 -18.82 -16.54
C THR A 2 -4.53 -17.75 -17.07
N GLU A 3 -5.46 -18.10 -17.92
CA GLU A 3 -6.44 -17.21 -18.53
C GLU A 3 -7.36 -16.66 -17.43
N LYS A 4 -7.30 -15.36 -17.14
CA LYS A 4 -8.10 -14.71 -16.10
C LYS A 4 -9.58 -14.76 -16.42
N HIS A 5 -10.41 -15.14 -15.44
CA HIS A 5 -11.85 -15.30 -15.58
C HIS A 5 -12.64 -14.14 -14.99
N ILE A 6 -13.45 -13.46 -15.80
CA ILE A 6 -14.25 -12.32 -15.42
C ILE A 6 -15.74 -12.65 -15.49
N LEU A 7 -16.46 -12.39 -14.40
CA LEU A 7 -17.91 -12.50 -14.37
C LEU A 7 -18.55 -11.12 -14.62
N ILE A 8 -19.50 -11.05 -15.56
CA ILE A 8 -20.23 -9.83 -15.92
C ILE A 8 -21.68 -10.00 -15.49
N VAL A 9 -22.15 -9.12 -14.60
CA VAL A 9 -23.50 -9.16 -14.03
C VAL A 9 -24.22 -7.86 -14.37
N ASP A 10 -25.25 -7.96 -15.21
CA ASP A 10 -26.05 -6.81 -15.68
C ASP A 10 -27.37 -7.37 -16.22
N ASP A 11 -28.51 -6.75 -15.99
CA ASP A 11 -29.80 -7.24 -16.47
C ASP A 11 -30.02 -6.93 -17.97
N GLU A 12 -29.30 -5.95 -18.52
CA GLU A 12 -29.38 -5.54 -19.92
C GLU A 12 -28.53 -6.45 -20.83
N PRO A 13 -29.12 -7.31 -21.68
CA PRO A 13 -28.38 -8.29 -22.49
C PRO A 13 -27.42 -7.64 -23.50
N GLU A 14 -27.74 -6.45 -23.99
CA GLU A 14 -26.89 -5.72 -24.93
C GLU A 14 -25.61 -5.22 -24.27
N ILE A 15 -25.71 -4.71 -23.03
CA ILE A 15 -24.56 -4.23 -22.24
C ILE A 15 -23.67 -5.41 -21.88
N ARG A 16 -24.23 -6.51 -21.37
CA ARG A 16 -23.47 -7.73 -21.08
C ARG A 16 -22.67 -8.22 -22.29
N LYS A 17 -23.32 -8.22 -23.45
CA LYS A 17 -22.67 -8.68 -24.68
C LYS A 17 -21.52 -7.78 -25.11
N ILE A 18 -21.69 -6.45 -25.05
CA ILE A 18 -20.65 -5.48 -25.41
C ILE A 18 -19.45 -5.62 -24.47
N ILE A 19 -19.68 -5.66 -23.16
CA ILE A 19 -18.61 -5.82 -22.16
C ILE A 19 -17.90 -7.17 -22.39
N GLN A 20 -18.64 -8.24 -22.64
CA GLN A 20 -18.10 -9.55 -22.92
C GLN A 20 -17.19 -9.56 -24.16
N GLU A 21 -17.64 -9.00 -25.27
CA GLU A 21 -16.86 -8.92 -26.52
C GLU A 21 -15.56 -8.15 -26.30
N ILE A 22 -15.60 -7.01 -25.62
CA ILE A 22 -14.41 -6.20 -25.30
C ILE A 22 -13.39 -7.00 -24.47
N LEU A 23 -13.85 -7.72 -23.44
CA LEU A 23 -12.96 -8.48 -22.56
C LEU A 23 -12.39 -9.72 -23.23
N ILE A 24 -13.15 -10.39 -24.09
CA ILE A 24 -12.68 -11.54 -24.90
C ILE A 24 -11.62 -11.09 -25.91
N ASP A 25 -11.80 -9.94 -26.56
CA ASP A 25 -10.82 -9.38 -27.50
C ASP A 25 -9.47 -9.04 -26.82
N GLU A 26 -9.50 -8.72 -25.51
CA GLU A 26 -8.30 -8.51 -24.69
C GLU A 26 -7.72 -9.80 -24.08
N GLY A 27 -8.32 -10.98 -24.40
CA GLY A 27 -7.79 -12.29 -24.00
C GLY A 27 -8.27 -12.78 -22.63
N TYR A 28 -9.34 -12.22 -22.06
CA TYR A 28 -9.94 -12.71 -20.84
C TYR A 28 -10.98 -13.80 -21.09
N SER A 29 -11.06 -14.79 -20.19
CA SER A 29 -12.19 -15.73 -20.14
C SER A 29 -13.37 -15.05 -19.44
N THR A 30 -14.57 -15.18 -19.94
CA THR A 30 -15.73 -14.48 -19.40
C THR A 30 -16.93 -15.40 -19.15
N SER A 31 -17.72 -15.07 -18.15
CA SER A 31 -19.09 -15.56 -17.96
C SER A 31 -20.03 -14.38 -17.70
N THR A 32 -21.33 -14.59 -17.97
CA THR A 32 -22.34 -13.55 -17.85
C THR A 32 -23.52 -14.02 -17.01
N ALA A 33 -24.04 -13.14 -16.15
CA ALA A 33 -25.24 -13.37 -15.36
C ALA A 33 -26.22 -12.20 -15.55
N SER A 34 -27.53 -12.50 -15.56
CA SER A 34 -28.60 -11.55 -15.76
C SER A 34 -29.29 -11.12 -14.45
N SER A 35 -28.91 -11.73 -13.34
CA SER A 35 -29.49 -11.46 -12.01
C SER A 35 -28.51 -11.81 -10.90
N ALA A 36 -28.81 -11.35 -9.68
CA ALA A 36 -28.02 -11.66 -8.50
C ALA A 36 -27.96 -13.16 -8.20
N ASP A 37 -29.08 -13.88 -8.34
CA ASP A 37 -29.12 -15.34 -8.12
C ASP A 37 -28.26 -16.11 -9.13
N GLU A 38 -28.31 -15.73 -10.40
CA GLU A 38 -27.47 -16.33 -11.43
C GLU A 38 -25.98 -16.05 -11.17
N ALA A 39 -25.67 -14.80 -10.73
CA ALA A 39 -24.32 -14.41 -10.39
C ALA A 39 -23.75 -15.22 -9.21
N ARG A 40 -24.53 -15.43 -8.14
CA ARG A 40 -24.13 -16.30 -7.00
C ARG A 40 -23.84 -17.73 -7.47
N ASN A 41 -24.73 -18.30 -8.28
CA ASN A 41 -24.55 -19.66 -8.81
C ASN A 41 -23.28 -19.78 -9.66
N MET A 42 -22.99 -18.77 -10.50
CA MET A 42 -21.80 -18.77 -11.33
C MET A 42 -20.53 -18.61 -10.52
N ALA A 43 -20.51 -17.68 -9.56
CA ALA A 43 -19.38 -17.45 -8.67
C ALA A 43 -19.05 -18.70 -7.82
N ASN A 44 -20.07 -19.42 -7.34
CA ASN A 44 -19.91 -20.66 -6.57
C ASN A 44 -19.40 -21.82 -7.43
N ASN A 45 -19.80 -21.89 -8.71
CA ASN A 45 -19.37 -22.96 -9.62
C ASN A 45 -17.93 -22.76 -10.10
N LYS A 46 -17.55 -21.52 -10.38
CA LYS A 46 -16.21 -21.13 -10.81
C LYS A 46 -15.91 -19.77 -10.23
N LYS A 47 -15.02 -19.71 -9.23
CA LYS A 47 -14.59 -18.47 -8.61
C LYS A 47 -14.04 -17.53 -9.68
N PRO A 48 -14.60 -16.30 -9.85
CA PRO A 48 -14.07 -15.33 -10.79
C PRO A 48 -12.81 -14.64 -10.23
N ASP A 49 -11.93 -14.20 -11.13
CA ASP A 49 -10.80 -13.33 -10.79
C ASP A 49 -11.24 -11.86 -10.62
N LEU A 50 -12.38 -11.49 -11.24
CA LEU A 50 -12.97 -10.16 -11.18
C LEU A 50 -14.46 -10.25 -11.51
N VAL A 51 -15.27 -9.41 -10.86
CA VAL A 51 -16.70 -9.25 -11.19
C VAL A 51 -16.96 -7.80 -11.61
N PHE A 52 -17.61 -7.62 -12.77
CA PHE A 52 -18.30 -6.40 -13.12
C PHE A 52 -19.77 -6.53 -12.72
N LEU A 53 -20.27 -5.66 -11.87
CA LEU A 53 -21.59 -5.76 -11.26
C LEU A 53 -22.42 -4.48 -11.47
N ASP A 54 -23.54 -4.61 -12.19
CA ASP A 54 -24.50 -3.52 -12.27
C ASP A 54 -25.21 -3.28 -10.93
N ILE A 55 -25.44 -2.00 -10.61
CA ILE A 55 -26.16 -1.61 -9.40
C ILE A 55 -27.67 -1.88 -9.56
N TRP A 56 -28.23 -1.49 -10.68
CA TRP A 56 -29.69 -1.49 -10.87
C TRP A 56 -30.13 -2.75 -11.61
N MET A 57 -30.50 -3.76 -10.87
CA MET A 57 -31.06 -5.01 -11.42
C MET A 57 -32.44 -5.28 -10.83
N PRO A 58 -33.35 -5.94 -11.59
CA PRO A 58 -34.63 -6.37 -11.08
C PRO A 58 -34.49 -7.37 -9.91
N GLU A 59 -35.45 -7.36 -9.01
CA GLU A 59 -35.56 -8.24 -7.84
C GLU A 59 -34.56 -7.94 -6.73
N GLU A 60 -33.25 -7.95 -7.02
CA GLU A 60 -32.20 -7.65 -6.07
C GLU A 60 -31.13 -6.75 -6.72
N ASP A 61 -30.82 -5.63 -6.07
CA ASP A 61 -29.81 -4.69 -6.57
C ASP A 61 -28.36 -5.16 -6.30
N GLY A 62 -27.40 -4.63 -7.09
CA GLY A 62 -26.01 -5.01 -7.01
C GLY A 62 -25.33 -4.60 -5.70
N ILE A 63 -25.82 -3.57 -5.00
CA ILE A 63 -25.30 -3.17 -3.68
C ILE A 63 -25.60 -4.25 -2.63
N SER A 64 -26.81 -4.81 -2.67
CA SER A 64 -27.22 -5.91 -1.80
C SER A 64 -26.38 -7.16 -2.05
N LEU A 65 -26.14 -7.51 -3.34
CA LEU A 65 -25.31 -8.63 -3.72
C LEU A 65 -23.83 -8.43 -3.30
N LEU A 66 -23.27 -7.23 -3.48
CA LEU A 66 -21.94 -6.88 -3.01
C LEU A 66 -21.80 -7.06 -1.50
N LYS A 67 -22.78 -6.59 -0.74
CA LYS A 67 -22.80 -6.72 0.72
C LYS A 67 -22.86 -8.18 1.17
N ASP A 68 -23.61 -9.02 0.47
CA ASP A 68 -23.63 -10.45 0.73
C ASP A 68 -22.27 -11.08 0.50
N TRP A 69 -21.65 -10.81 -0.63
CA TRP A 69 -20.33 -11.35 -0.98
C TRP A 69 -19.25 -10.88 0.00
N THR A 70 -19.20 -9.60 0.33
CA THR A 70 -18.20 -9.06 1.28
C THR A 70 -18.40 -9.55 2.72
N SER A 71 -19.58 -10.08 3.06
CA SER A 71 -19.83 -10.70 4.37
C SER A 71 -19.43 -12.17 4.44
N GLN A 72 -19.12 -12.82 3.30
CA GLN A 72 -18.79 -14.23 3.20
C GLN A 72 -17.29 -14.42 2.93
N PRO A 73 -16.52 -15.08 3.81
CA PRO A 73 -15.08 -15.29 3.60
C PRO A 73 -14.72 -16.06 2.32
N GLU A 74 -15.65 -16.82 1.80
CA GLU A 74 -15.47 -17.63 0.58
C GLU A 74 -15.54 -16.80 -0.71
N SER A 75 -16.14 -15.62 -0.65
CA SER A 75 -16.34 -14.71 -1.79
C SER A 75 -15.21 -13.68 -1.91
N ASP A 76 -13.96 -14.12 -1.75
CA ASP A 76 -12.76 -13.30 -1.85
C ASP A 76 -12.38 -13.10 -3.33
N PHE A 77 -13.11 -12.23 -4.00
CA PHE A 77 -12.84 -11.76 -5.36
C PHE A 77 -13.21 -10.28 -5.50
N PRO A 78 -12.45 -9.50 -6.27
CA PRO A 78 -12.70 -8.07 -6.42
C PRO A 78 -13.96 -7.81 -7.25
N VAL A 79 -14.67 -6.74 -6.91
CA VAL A 79 -15.89 -6.29 -7.59
C VAL A 79 -15.72 -4.85 -8.06
N ILE A 80 -15.96 -4.61 -9.36
CA ILE A 80 -16.10 -3.28 -9.94
C ILE A 80 -17.59 -3.04 -10.18
N MET A 81 -18.11 -1.96 -9.58
CA MET A 81 -19.52 -1.59 -9.78
C MET A 81 -19.70 -0.82 -11.09
N ILE A 82 -20.82 -1.08 -11.78
CA ILE A 82 -21.24 -0.33 -12.97
C ILE A 82 -22.59 0.30 -12.68
N SER A 83 -22.85 1.56 -13.11
CA SER A 83 -24.16 2.19 -12.89
C SER A 83 -24.49 3.23 -13.95
N GLY A 84 -25.74 3.23 -14.40
CA GLY A 84 -26.31 4.26 -15.27
C GLY A 84 -26.74 5.55 -14.56
N HIS A 85 -26.83 5.52 -13.23
CA HIS A 85 -27.22 6.66 -12.39
C HIS A 85 -26.19 6.81 -11.26
N ALA A 86 -24.99 7.20 -11.65
CA ALA A 86 -23.91 7.45 -10.72
C ALA A 86 -24.13 8.73 -9.93
N THR A 87 -24.51 8.61 -8.65
CA THR A 87 -24.35 9.71 -7.71
C THR A 87 -23.06 9.51 -6.92
N ILE A 88 -22.46 10.61 -6.47
CA ILE A 88 -21.28 10.56 -5.59
C ILE A 88 -21.59 9.71 -4.34
N GLU A 89 -22.82 9.73 -3.87
CA GLU A 89 -23.28 8.98 -2.70
C GLU A 89 -23.26 7.46 -2.95
N THR A 90 -23.76 6.99 -4.11
CA THR A 90 -23.75 5.57 -4.48
C THR A 90 -22.33 5.02 -4.69
N ALA A 91 -21.42 5.82 -5.28
CA ALA A 91 -20.02 5.43 -5.43
C ALA A 91 -19.32 5.31 -4.06
N ILE A 92 -19.56 6.26 -3.14
CA ILE A 92 -19.02 6.21 -1.77
C ILE A 92 -19.59 5.02 -1.00
N GLU A 93 -20.85 4.69 -1.16
CA GLU A 93 -21.49 3.54 -0.51
C GLU A 93 -20.89 2.22 -1.01
N ALA A 94 -20.76 2.05 -2.33
CA ALA A 94 -20.14 0.88 -2.94
C ALA A 94 -18.70 0.67 -2.45
N THR A 95 -17.89 1.73 -2.41
CA THR A 95 -16.51 1.66 -1.90
C THR A 95 -16.45 1.28 -0.41
N LYS A 96 -17.35 1.81 0.42
CA LYS A 96 -17.44 1.43 1.85
C LYS A 96 -17.85 -0.02 2.05
N LEU A 97 -18.57 -0.61 1.10
CA LEU A 97 -18.99 -1.99 1.11
C LEU A 97 -17.95 -2.94 0.49
N GLY A 98 -16.82 -2.42 0.03
CA GLY A 98 -15.70 -3.23 -0.47
C GLY A 98 -15.62 -3.33 -2.00
N ALA A 99 -16.31 -2.47 -2.76
CA ALA A 99 -16.05 -2.37 -4.20
C ALA A 99 -14.68 -1.75 -4.46
N GLU A 100 -13.92 -2.33 -5.40
CA GLU A 100 -12.58 -1.88 -5.77
C GLU A 100 -12.60 -0.63 -6.66
N ASP A 101 -13.59 -0.52 -7.55
CA ASP A 101 -13.75 0.65 -8.43
C ASP A 101 -15.22 0.82 -8.82
N PHE A 102 -15.53 1.95 -9.48
CA PHE A 102 -16.85 2.32 -9.95
C PHE A 102 -16.79 2.89 -11.36
N ILE A 103 -17.65 2.39 -12.25
CA ILE A 103 -17.75 2.82 -13.65
C ILE A 103 -19.15 3.35 -13.93
N GLU A 104 -19.24 4.56 -14.49
CA GLU A 104 -20.51 5.15 -14.93
C GLU A 104 -20.86 4.70 -16.35
N LYS A 105 -22.12 4.31 -16.58
CA LYS A 105 -22.66 4.09 -17.92
C LYS A 105 -22.92 5.45 -18.62
N PRO A 106 -22.59 5.63 -19.89
CA PRO A 106 -22.14 4.61 -20.84
C PRO A 106 -20.69 4.18 -20.61
N VAL A 107 -20.46 2.87 -20.56
CA VAL A 107 -19.15 2.29 -20.27
C VAL A 107 -18.20 2.58 -21.43
N SER A 108 -17.14 3.35 -21.17
CA SER A 108 -16.08 3.53 -22.17
C SER A 108 -15.14 2.32 -22.17
N ILE A 109 -14.71 1.90 -23.35
CA ILE A 109 -13.77 0.78 -23.51
C ILE A 109 -12.50 1.02 -22.71
N GLU A 110 -11.95 2.23 -22.81
CA GLU A 110 -10.73 2.64 -22.09
C GLU A 110 -10.88 2.50 -20.58
N LYS A 111 -11.98 3.02 -19.99
CA LYS A 111 -12.22 2.93 -18.54
C LYS A 111 -12.45 1.50 -18.10
N LEU A 112 -13.22 0.70 -18.85
CA LEU A 112 -13.47 -0.71 -18.56
C LEU A 112 -12.15 -1.50 -18.49
N LEU A 113 -11.31 -1.37 -19.51
CA LEU A 113 -10.06 -2.10 -19.62
C LEU A 113 -9.02 -1.63 -18.59
N THR A 114 -8.97 -0.31 -18.33
CA THR A 114 -8.08 0.27 -17.32
C THR A 114 -8.45 -0.27 -15.94
N SER A 115 -9.72 -0.17 -15.53
CA SER A 115 -10.19 -0.67 -14.23
C SER A 115 -10.00 -2.18 -14.10
N ALA A 116 -10.29 -2.96 -15.17
CA ALA A 116 -10.04 -4.40 -15.17
C ALA A 116 -8.55 -4.72 -14.96
N LYS A 117 -7.67 -4.05 -15.69
CA LYS A 117 -6.21 -4.25 -15.59
C LYS A 117 -5.69 -3.85 -14.21
N GLU A 118 -6.14 -2.72 -13.66
CA GLU A 118 -5.77 -2.26 -12.32
C GLU A 118 -6.16 -3.28 -11.25
N VAL A 119 -7.40 -3.69 -11.22
CA VAL A 119 -7.92 -4.61 -10.21
C VAL A 119 -7.35 -6.02 -10.36
N LEU A 120 -7.28 -6.55 -11.58
CA LEU A 120 -6.66 -7.86 -11.84
C LEU A 120 -5.16 -7.86 -11.59
N SER A 121 -4.47 -6.72 -11.74
CA SER A 121 -3.07 -6.58 -11.41
C SER A 121 -2.83 -6.48 -9.89
N GLN A 122 -3.81 -6.04 -9.10
CA GLN A 122 -3.73 -6.12 -7.64
C GLN A 122 -3.83 -7.58 -7.14
N ASN A 123 -4.61 -8.42 -7.81
CA ASN A 123 -4.80 -9.85 -7.48
C ASN A 123 -3.89 -10.81 -8.26
N THR A 124 -3.40 -10.44 -9.43
CA THR A 124 -2.23 -11.09 -9.99
C THR A 124 -1.03 -10.45 -9.35
N VAL A 125 -0.05 -11.27 -9.06
CA VAL A 125 1.33 -10.94 -8.74
C VAL A 125 1.86 -9.86 -9.71
N GLY A 126 1.11 -8.73 -9.88
CA GLY A 126 1.47 -7.55 -10.64
C GLY A 126 2.67 -6.90 -9.93
N GLU A 127 3.69 -6.62 -10.66
CA GLU A 127 4.89 -5.94 -10.19
C GLU A 127 4.47 -4.60 -9.59
N ASP A 128 4.44 -4.49 -8.26
CA ASP A 128 4.22 -3.19 -7.62
C ASP A 128 5.42 -2.29 -7.88
N ILE A 129 5.24 -0.98 -7.82
CA ILE A 129 6.31 -0.02 -8.09
C ILE A 129 7.57 -0.29 -7.24
N PHE A 130 7.43 -0.77 -6.02
CA PHE A 130 8.56 -1.04 -5.14
C PHE A 130 9.31 -2.29 -5.59
N SER A 131 8.62 -3.37 -5.95
CA SER A 131 9.22 -4.56 -6.56
C SER A 131 9.91 -4.24 -7.89
N HIS A 132 9.29 -3.39 -8.72
CA HIS A 132 9.87 -2.89 -9.95
C HIS A 132 11.20 -2.14 -9.69
N LEU A 133 11.21 -1.21 -8.72
CA LEU A 133 12.42 -0.46 -8.36
C LEU A 133 13.53 -1.38 -7.83
N VAL A 134 13.19 -2.37 -6.99
CA VAL A 134 14.18 -3.33 -6.45
C VAL A 134 14.82 -4.13 -7.56
N GLN A 135 14.08 -4.53 -8.59
CA GLN A 135 14.55 -5.33 -9.71
C GLN A 135 15.29 -4.52 -10.79
N ASN A 136 15.05 -3.22 -10.90
CA ASN A 136 15.54 -2.38 -11.98
C ASN A 136 16.60 -1.35 -11.56
N THR A 137 16.91 -1.25 -10.25
CA THR A 137 17.94 -0.33 -9.73
C THR A 137 19.23 -1.07 -9.40
N PRO A 138 20.38 -0.74 -10.01
CA PRO A 138 21.63 -1.50 -9.86
C PRO A 138 22.08 -1.73 -8.43
N THR A 139 21.99 -0.72 -7.54
CA THR A 139 22.38 -0.87 -6.14
C THR A 139 21.43 -1.79 -5.38
N LEU A 140 20.12 -1.73 -5.65
CA LEU A 140 19.12 -2.60 -5.02
C LEU A 140 19.27 -4.03 -5.54
N ILE A 141 19.51 -4.23 -6.84
CA ILE A 141 19.85 -5.53 -7.43
C ILE A 141 21.10 -6.13 -6.77
N LYS A 142 22.13 -5.31 -6.50
CA LYS A 142 23.32 -5.78 -5.82
C LYS A 142 22.97 -6.31 -4.42
N THR A 143 22.21 -5.57 -3.63
CA THR A 143 21.74 -6.02 -2.31
C THR A 143 20.89 -7.30 -2.43
N LEU A 144 20.00 -7.37 -3.43
CA LEU A 144 19.22 -8.56 -3.69
C LEU A 144 20.10 -9.80 -4.00
N ASN A 145 21.20 -9.59 -4.75
CA ASN A 145 22.15 -10.66 -5.07
C ASN A 145 22.96 -11.10 -3.84
N GLU A 146 23.21 -10.22 -2.89
CA GLU A 146 23.89 -10.55 -1.63
C GLU A 146 23.06 -11.51 -0.76
N PHE A 147 21.75 -11.57 -0.97
CA PHE A 147 20.85 -12.50 -0.29
C PHE A 147 20.84 -13.90 -0.90
N ASP A 148 21.26 -14.07 -2.15
CA ASP A 148 21.19 -15.34 -2.90
C ASP A 148 21.76 -16.56 -2.15
N PRO A 149 22.98 -16.53 -1.54
CA PRO A 149 23.52 -17.68 -0.84
C PRO A 149 22.69 -18.13 0.35
N TYR A 150 22.04 -17.17 1.03
CA TYR A 150 21.20 -17.45 2.19
C TYR A 150 19.87 -18.09 1.76
N ILE A 151 19.26 -17.57 0.67
CA ILE A 151 17.98 -18.07 0.13
C ILE A 151 18.08 -19.53 -0.32
N GLU A 152 19.23 -19.93 -0.87
CA GLU A 152 19.44 -21.31 -1.34
C GLU A 152 19.53 -22.32 -0.17
N GLN A 153 20.06 -21.91 0.96
CA GLN A 153 20.39 -22.82 2.09
C GLN A 153 19.35 -22.82 3.21
N ASN A 154 18.48 -21.80 3.29
CA ASN A 154 17.57 -21.61 4.40
C ASN A 154 16.14 -21.46 3.93
N ASN A 155 15.18 -21.63 4.86
CA ASN A 155 13.75 -21.54 4.55
C ASN A 155 13.04 -20.40 5.27
N ILE A 156 13.64 -19.79 6.30
CA ILE A 156 13.02 -18.72 7.08
C ILE A 156 13.94 -17.50 7.09
N PHE A 157 13.38 -16.36 6.74
CA PHE A 157 14.10 -15.09 6.58
C PHE A 157 13.37 -13.98 7.33
N MET A 158 14.11 -13.19 8.08
CA MET A 158 13.63 -11.98 8.70
C MET A 158 14.12 -10.78 7.89
N LEU A 159 13.19 -10.07 7.25
CA LEU A 159 13.47 -8.85 6.50
C LEU A 159 13.39 -7.66 7.46
N GLN A 160 14.54 -7.10 7.80
CA GLN A 160 14.65 -5.94 8.66
C GLN A 160 14.91 -4.67 7.85
N SER A 161 14.15 -3.62 8.10
CA SER A 161 14.31 -2.34 7.41
C SER A 161 13.70 -1.19 8.18
N GLU A 162 14.17 0.02 7.85
CA GLU A 162 13.46 1.24 8.21
C GLU A 162 12.08 1.31 7.53
N GLU A 163 11.22 2.15 8.08
CA GLU A 163 9.91 2.47 7.51
C GLU A 163 10.03 3.01 6.07
N GLY A 164 9.08 2.65 5.21
CA GLY A 164 9.04 3.11 3.82
C GLY A 164 9.92 2.34 2.84
N LEU A 165 10.49 1.18 3.23
CA LEU A 165 11.27 0.30 2.35
C LEU A 165 10.50 -0.91 1.83
N GLU A 166 9.22 -1.01 2.15
CA GLU A 166 8.29 -2.03 1.63
C GLU A 166 8.88 -3.45 1.60
N LYS A 167 8.97 -4.07 2.78
CA LYS A 167 9.57 -5.41 2.95
C LYS A 167 8.91 -6.48 2.08
N ALA A 168 7.59 -6.37 1.86
CA ALA A 168 6.86 -7.26 0.96
C ALA A 168 7.39 -7.22 -0.47
N ALA A 169 7.77 -6.02 -0.95
CA ALA A 169 8.34 -5.84 -2.29
C ALA A 169 9.71 -6.53 -2.43
N TRP A 170 10.53 -6.51 -1.37
CA TRP A 170 11.80 -7.24 -1.34
C TRP A 170 11.59 -8.76 -1.34
N ALA A 171 10.69 -9.28 -0.49
CA ALA A 171 10.34 -10.70 -0.48
C ALA A 171 9.86 -11.14 -1.87
N ARG A 172 9.03 -10.32 -2.49
CA ARG A 172 8.52 -10.56 -3.83
C ARG A 172 9.61 -10.51 -4.91
N ALA A 173 10.52 -9.54 -4.84
CA ALA A 173 11.64 -9.47 -5.78
C ALA A 173 12.55 -10.71 -5.68
N ILE A 174 12.77 -11.24 -4.46
CA ILE A 174 13.45 -12.52 -4.25
C ILE A 174 12.68 -13.66 -4.90
N TYR A 175 11.36 -13.72 -4.68
CA TYR A 175 10.49 -14.72 -5.29
C TYR A 175 10.56 -14.70 -6.81
N LEU A 176 10.36 -13.54 -7.44
CA LEU A 176 10.38 -13.39 -8.90
C LEU A 176 11.73 -13.78 -9.50
N LYS A 177 12.82 -13.50 -8.78
CA LYS A 177 14.16 -13.82 -9.23
C LYS A 177 14.53 -15.31 -9.11
N LYS A 178 14.06 -16.00 -8.06
CA LYS A 178 14.60 -17.31 -7.66
C LYS A 178 13.55 -18.42 -7.50
N LEU A 179 12.31 -18.09 -7.24
CA LEU A 179 11.30 -19.03 -6.75
C LEU A 179 10.07 -19.12 -7.63
N MET A 180 9.95 -18.28 -8.65
CA MET A 180 8.74 -18.19 -9.50
C MET A 180 8.40 -19.52 -10.17
N ASP A 181 9.42 -20.28 -10.62
CA ASP A 181 9.23 -21.58 -11.26
C ASP A 181 8.84 -22.71 -10.28
N ALA A 182 9.00 -22.47 -8.96
CA ALA A 182 8.75 -23.46 -7.93
C ALA A 182 7.31 -23.41 -7.35
N GLY A 183 6.55 -22.33 -7.63
CA GLY A 183 5.18 -22.17 -7.12
C GLY A 183 4.79 -20.71 -6.97
N GLU A 184 3.77 -20.41 -6.16
CA GLU A 184 3.16 -19.11 -5.98
C GLU A 184 3.79 -18.30 -4.81
N PHE A 185 3.59 -16.97 -4.86
CA PHE A 185 3.91 -16.05 -3.78
C PHE A 185 2.63 -15.61 -3.08
N GLN A 186 2.56 -15.76 -1.77
CA GLN A 186 1.43 -15.30 -0.97
C GLN A 186 1.86 -14.30 0.09
N LYS A 187 1.13 -13.17 0.19
CA LYS A 187 1.27 -12.21 1.29
C LYS A 187 0.18 -12.49 2.32
N ILE A 188 0.57 -12.55 3.59
CA ILE A 188 -0.34 -12.68 4.73
C ILE A 188 -0.18 -11.44 5.59
N GLU A 189 -1.28 -10.76 5.88
CA GLU A 189 -1.34 -9.70 6.87
C GLU A 189 -1.88 -10.27 8.19
N PHE A 190 -1.13 -10.05 9.28
CA PHE A 190 -1.53 -10.55 10.59
C PHE A 190 -2.64 -9.69 11.18
N ASN A 191 -3.81 -10.29 11.49
CA ASN A 191 -4.92 -9.61 12.14
C ASN A 191 -5.09 -10.11 13.57
N ARG A 192 -4.98 -9.21 14.57
CA ARG A 192 -5.07 -9.54 16.00
C ARG A 192 -6.37 -10.25 16.40
N LYS A 193 -7.49 -10.02 15.72
CA LYS A 193 -8.78 -10.66 16.02
C LYS A 193 -8.81 -12.16 15.68
N GLU A 194 -8.02 -12.58 14.70
CA GLU A 194 -7.98 -13.97 14.23
C GLU A 194 -7.12 -14.88 15.12
N PHE A 195 -6.27 -14.29 15.98
CA PHE A 195 -5.33 -15.03 16.81
C PHE A 195 -5.85 -15.37 18.21
N THR A 196 -6.92 -14.70 18.69
CA THR A 196 -7.48 -14.91 20.04
C THR A 196 -8.46 -16.09 20.13
N ASP A 197 -8.99 -16.56 19.00
CA ASP A 197 -9.79 -17.77 18.96
C ASP A 197 -8.86 -18.96 18.66
N HIS A 198 -8.83 -19.95 19.52
CA HIS A 198 -7.96 -21.14 19.57
C HIS A 198 -7.91 -22.01 18.30
N GLU A 199 -8.55 -21.63 17.22
CA GLU A 199 -8.43 -22.20 15.90
C GLU A 199 -7.59 -21.24 15.06
N ASP A 200 -6.33 -21.62 14.82
CA ASP A 200 -5.42 -20.96 13.87
C ASP A 200 -6.21 -20.48 12.65
N SER A 201 -6.09 -19.21 12.26
CA SER A 201 -6.84 -18.72 11.11
C SER A 201 -6.61 -19.69 9.95
N GLU A 202 -7.67 -20.19 9.39
CA GLU A 202 -7.64 -21.19 8.32
C GLU A 202 -6.83 -20.67 7.12
N ALA A 203 -6.90 -19.35 6.87
CA ALA A 203 -6.11 -18.66 5.88
C ALA A 203 -4.60 -18.78 6.12
N PHE A 204 -4.14 -18.62 7.37
CA PHE A 204 -2.72 -18.73 7.74
C PHE A 204 -2.20 -20.17 7.56
N ARG A 205 -2.97 -21.15 8.05
CA ARG A 205 -2.65 -22.57 7.88
C ARG A 205 -2.63 -22.94 6.39
N ASN A 206 -3.67 -22.57 5.65
CA ASN A 206 -3.77 -22.83 4.22
C ASN A 206 -2.60 -22.24 3.43
N ALA A 207 -2.16 -21.03 3.78
CA ALA A 207 -1.02 -20.40 3.10
C ALA A 207 0.31 -21.12 3.36
N LEU A 208 0.54 -21.63 4.58
CA LEU A 208 1.77 -22.33 4.95
C LEU A 208 1.77 -23.80 4.51
N GLU A 209 0.61 -24.47 4.49
CA GLU A 209 0.46 -25.88 4.14
C GLU A 209 0.14 -26.09 2.65
N ASN A 210 -0.12 -25.00 1.90
CA ASN A 210 -0.39 -25.10 0.46
C ASN A 210 0.89 -25.44 -0.32
N GLU A 211 0.95 -26.67 -0.83
CA GLU A 211 2.08 -27.16 -1.62
C GLU A 211 2.36 -26.35 -2.90
N ASN A 212 1.40 -25.54 -3.36
CA ASN A 212 1.58 -24.66 -4.51
C ASN A 212 2.36 -23.38 -4.17
N ASN A 213 2.48 -23.01 -2.89
CA ASN A 213 3.22 -21.83 -2.48
C ASN A 213 4.72 -22.12 -2.41
N SER A 214 5.52 -21.37 -3.16
CA SER A 214 6.98 -21.41 -3.07
C SER A 214 7.54 -20.34 -2.13
N ALA A 215 6.77 -19.27 -1.88
CA ALA A 215 7.13 -18.21 -0.95
C ALA A 215 5.90 -17.61 -0.25
N VAL A 216 6.04 -17.34 1.04
CA VAL A 216 5.04 -16.67 1.88
C VAL A 216 5.69 -15.49 2.58
N PHE A 217 5.07 -14.31 2.50
CA PHE A 217 5.49 -13.13 3.25
C PHE A 217 4.49 -12.83 4.37
N ILE A 218 4.98 -12.73 5.60
CA ILE A 218 4.20 -12.42 6.80
C ILE A 218 4.52 -10.98 7.21
N GLU A 219 3.49 -10.14 7.17
CA GLU A 219 3.58 -8.74 7.60
C GLU A 219 3.09 -8.58 9.03
N SER A 220 3.68 -7.63 9.75
CA SER A 220 3.17 -7.21 11.06
C SER A 220 3.25 -8.27 12.18
N ILE A 221 4.36 -9.01 12.26
CA ILE A 221 4.59 -9.95 13.37
C ILE A 221 4.58 -9.27 14.74
N GLU A 222 4.83 -7.97 14.79
CA GLU A 222 4.72 -7.14 15.98
C GLU A 222 3.30 -7.10 16.58
N LYS A 223 2.29 -7.42 15.80
CA LYS A 223 0.90 -7.53 16.25
C LYS A 223 0.62 -8.82 17.04
N VAL A 224 1.53 -9.79 16.95
CA VAL A 224 1.47 -11.03 17.76
C VAL A 224 1.77 -10.68 19.23
N PRO A 225 0.92 -11.08 20.20
CA PRO A 225 1.21 -10.88 21.62
C PRO A 225 2.56 -11.48 22.00
N GLU A 226 3.31 -10.82 22.89
CA GLU A 226 4.66 -11.27 23.31
C GLU A 226 4.67 -12.70 23.86
N ASP A 227 3.63 -13.06 24.62
CA ASP A 227 3.50 -14.40 25.21
C ASP A 227 3.27 -15.49 24.15
N ASP A 228 2.70 -15.13 23.00
CA ASP A 228 2.35 -16.05 21.90
C ASP A 228 3.45 -16.13 20.82
N LYS A 229 4.36 -15.14 20.75
CA LYS A 229 5.44 -15.08 19.75
C LYS A 229 6.28 -16.35 19.69
N PRO A 230 6.75 -16.94 20.83
CA PRO A 230 7.56 -18.16 20.77
C PRO A 230 6.82 -19.35 20.14
N ALA A 231 5.58 -19.58 20.54
CA ALA A 231 4.77 -20.66 19.98
C ALA A 231 4.45 -20.45 18.49
N PHE A 232 4.23 -19.19 18.09
CA PHE A 232 4.01 -18.83 16.69
C PHE A 232 5.25 -19.12 15.84
N ILE A 233 6.43 -18.73 16.30
CA ILE A 233 7.70 -18.98 15.61
C ILE A 233 7.99 -20.48 15.50
N GLU A 234 7.77 -21.25 16.57
CA GLU A 234 7.94 -22.70 16.55
C GLU A 234 7.05 -23.37 15.48
N LYS A 235 5.80 -22.91 15.34
CA LYS A 235 4.90 -23.37 14.26
C LYS A 235 5.44 -23.00 12.87
N LEU A 236 5.95 -21.77 12.67
CA LEU A 236 6.55 -21.36 11.40
C LEU A 236 7.72 -22.23 11.01
N VAL A 237 8.62 -22.50 11.96
CA VAL A 237 9.79 -23.39 11.79
C VAL A 237 9.33 -24.80 11.43
N ALA A 238 8.34 -25.33 12.13
CA ALA A 238 7.81 -26.67 11.86
C ALA A 238 7.19 -26.77 10.45
N CYS A 239 6.48 -25.73 10.01
CA CYS A 239 5.91 -25.67 8.65
C CYS A 239 7.00 -25.54 7.58
N ALA A 240 7.97 -24.64 7.76
CA ALA A 240 9.08 -24.45 6.83
C ALA A 240 9.96 -25.69 6.66
N ASN A 241 10.09 -26.51 7.71
CA ASN A 241 10.85 -27.76 7.67
C ASN A 241 10.10 -28.90 6.96
N LYS A 242 8.76 -28.84 6.92
CA LYS A 242 7.91 -29.82 6.22
C LYS A 242 7.73 -29.48 4.75
N SER A 243 7.59 -28.20 4.43
CA SER A 243 7.39 -27.72 3.07
C SER A 243 8.72 -27.15 2.50
N LYS A 244 8.80 -27.05 1.18
CA LYS A 244 9.91 -26.33 0.52
C LYS A 244 9.65 -24.82 0.44
N THR A 245 8.57 -24.34 1.05
CA THR A 245 8.13 -22.97 1.03
C THR A 245 9.12 -22.07 1.77
N LYS A 246 9.52 -20.96 1.15
CA LYS A 246 10.35 -19.95 1.81
C LYS A 246 9.45 -18.96 2.56
N ILE A 247 9.73 -18.74 3.83
CA ILE A 247 8.95 -17.85 4.69
C ILE A 247 9.75 -16.59 4.93
N PHE A 248 9.18 -15.45 4.57
CA PHE A 248 9.72 -14.12 4.81
C PHE A 248 8.89 -13.39 5.86
N ILE A 249 9.53 -12.87 6.88
CA ILE A 249 8.90 -12.16 8.00
C ILE A 249 9.36 -10.71 7.98
N GLY A 250 8.44 -9.77 7.86
CA GLY A 250 8.74 -8.34 7.90
C GLY A 250 8.83 -7.82 9.33
N VAL A 251 9.98 -7.20 9.69
CA VAL A 251 10.25 -6.64 11.02
C VAL A 251 10.71 -5.19 10.90
N SER A 252 10.30 -4.32 11.83
CA SER A 252 10.79 -2.95 11.90
C SER A 252 12.13 -2.87 12.63
N ASP A 253 13.01 -1.93 12.26
CA ASP A 253 14.33 -1.71 12.92
C ASP A 253 14.27 -1.44 14.43
N ARG A 254 13.09 -1.14 14.96
CA ARG A 254 12.91 -0.78 16.37
C ARG A 254 12.58 -1.94 17.28
N GLU A 255 12.45 -3.15 16.74
CA GLU A 255 12.05 -4.31 17.51
C GLU A 255 13.17 -5.34 17.57
N GLU A 256 13.68 -5.58 18.77
CA GLU A 256 14.51 -6.75 19.07
C GLU A 256 13.57 -7.96 19.25
N ILE A 257 13.36 -8.73 18.19
CA ILE A 257 12.70 -10.03 18.35
C ILE A 257 13.76 -11.02 18.78
N VAL A 258 13.75 -11.38 20.06
CA VAL A 258 14.66 -12.39 20.59
C VAL A 258 14.12 -13.78 20.23
N PHE A 259 14.75 -14.43 19.28
CA PHE A 259 14.48 -15.82 18.95
C PHE A 259 15.23 -16.74 19.92
N THR A 260 14.51 -17.46 20.73
CA THR A 260 15.08 -18.47 21.68
C THR A 260 15.09 -19.85 21.03
N GLY A 261 16.02 -20.08 20.08
CA GLY A 261 16.17 -21.39 19.45
C GLY A 261 17.38 -21.43 18.51
N GLU A 262 17.99 -22.61 18.35
CA GLU A 262 19.10 -22.88 17.42
C GLU A 262 18.67 -22.92 15.95
N ASP A 263 17.41 -22.56 15.66
CA ASP A 263 16.85 -22.68 14.32
C ASP A 263 17.22 -21.50 13.43
N SER A 264 17.61 -21.84 12.22
CA SER A 264 18.23 -21.01 11.18
C SER A 264 17.29 -19.94 10.61
N ILE A 265 16.93 -18.93 11.41
CA ILE A 265 16.30 -17.73 10.91
C ILE A 265 17.41 -16.80 10.45
N ILE A 266 17.40 -16.46 9.18
CA ILE A 266 18.42 -15.59 8.57
C ILE A 266 17.90 -14.16 8.54
N GLU A 267 18.66 -13.25 9.15
CA GLU A 267 18.38 -11.83 9.09
C GLU A 267 18.89 -11.24 7.75
N LEU A 268 17.99 -10.63 7.01
CA LEU A 268 18.28 -9.93 5.77
C LEU A 268 18.01 -8.42 5.98
N ASN A 269 19.07 -7.65 6.12
CA ASN A 269 19.00 -6.22 6.35
C ASN A 269 18.86 -5.46 5.03
N ILE A 270 17.76 -4.72 4.88
CA ILE A 270 17.49 -3.88 3.73
C ILE A 270 18.05 -2.48 3.99
N PRO A 271 19.04 -2.02 3.18
CA PRO A 271 19.65 -0.72 3.42
C PRO A 271 18.69 0.44 3.12
N PRO A 272 18.75 1.54 3.91
CA PRO A 272 17.93 2.71 3.66
C PRO A 272 18.34 3.43 2.37
N LEU A 273 17.39 4.17 1.77
CA LEU A 273 17.59 4.84 0.47
C LEU A 273 18.78 5.81 0.48
N ARG A 274 19.08 6.44 1.64
CA ARG A 274 20.27 7.31 1.80
C ARG A 274 21.60 6.60 1.57
N SER A 275 21.65 5.29 1.62
CA SER A 275 22.84 4.50 1.26
C SER A 275 23.08 4.44 -0.25
N SER A 276 22.09 4.80 -1.07
CA SER A 276 22.09 4.69 -2.53
C SER A 276 21.74 6.00 -3.23
N LEU A 277 22.07 7.15 -2.65
CA LEU A 277 21.68 8.48 -3.16
C LEU A 277 22.11 8.76 -4.61
N LYS A 278 23.18 8.13 -5.08
CA LYS A 278 23.66 8.26 -6.47
C LYS A 278 22.68 7.66 -7.49
N GLU A 279 21.87 6.71 -7.06
CA GLU A 279 20.87 6.04 -7.92
C GLU A 279 19.52 6.76 -7.93
N VAL A 280 19.30 7.73 -7.05
CA VAL A 280 18.03 8.47 -6.94
C VAL A 280 17.57 9.04 -8.28
N PRO A 281 18.40 9.68 -9.13
CA PRO A 281 17.94 10.17 -10.43
C PRO A 281 17.38 9.06 -11.33
N LYS A 282 17.99 7.89 -11.30
CA LYS A 282 17.52 6.73 -12.07
C LYS A 282 16.23 6.18 -11.49
N MET A 283 16.12 6.06 -10.16
CA MET A 283 14.91 5.60 -9.48
C MET A 283 13.72 6.54 -9.77
N LEU A 284 13.95 7.85 -9.78
CA LEU A 284 12.92 8.84 -10.14
C LEU A 284 12.43 8.65 -11.59
N ASP A 285 13.34 8.44 -12.54
CA ASP A 285 13.00 8.22 -13.94
C ASP A 285 12.22 6.91 -14.13
N GLU A 286 12.65 5.81 -13.48
CA GLU A 286 11.93 4.54 -13.50
C GLU A 286 10.54 4.65 -12.84
N THR A 287 10.41 5.42 -11.76
CA THR A 287 9.12 5.67 -11.11
C THR A 287 8.17 6.47 -12.02
N VAL A 288 8.70 7.51 -12.71
CA VAL A 288 7.90 8.26 -13.69
C VAL A 288 7.44 7.36 -14.83
N LYS A 289 8.34 6.56 -15.42
CA LYS A 289 7.99 5.63 -16.50
C LYS A 289 6.90 4.66 -16.08
N TYR A 290 7.05 4.07 -14.90
CA TYR A 290 6.09 3.13 -14.36
C TYR A 290 4.67 3.73 -14.28
N PHE A 291 4.52 4.94 -13.72
CA PHE A 291 3.22 5.60 -13.63
C PHE A 291 2.68 6.11 -14.96
N VAL A 292 3.56 6.49 -15.89
CA VAL A 292 3.15 6.88 -17.26
C VAL A 292 2.61 5.69 -18.02
N GLU A 293 3.27 4.54 -17.95
CA GLU A 293 2.89 3.33 -18.66
C GLU A 293 1.64 2.67 -18.06
N ARG A 294 1.52 2.69 -16.72
CA ARG A 294 0.43 2.05 -16.00
C ARG A 294 -0.82 2.93 -15.89
N ASP A 295 -0.64 4.17 -15.45
CA ASP A 295 -1.75 5.03 -15.05
C ASP A 295 -2.08 6.09 -16.12
N GLY A 296 -1.36 6.09 -17.26
CA GLY A 296 -1.59 7.03 -18.35
C GLY A 296 -1.26 8.49 -18.01
N HIS A 297 -0.44 8.73 -16.96
CA HIS A 297 0.00 10.09 -16.64
C HIS A 297 0.84 10.70 -17.75
N GLY A 298 0.78 12.03 -17.92
CA GLY A 298 1.68 12.74 -18.81
C GLY A 298 3.13 12.60 -18.35
N TYR A 299 4.04 12.27 -19.28
CA TYR A 299 5.46 12.16 -18.96
C TYR A 299 6.03 13.49 -18.46
N ARG A 300 6.70 13.47 -17.31
CA ARG A 300 7.40 14.62 -16.73
C ARG A 300 8.83 14.23 -16.38
N ARG A 301 9.79 15.08 -16.68
CA ARG A 301 11.19 14.83 -16.34
C ARG A 301 11.72 15.85 -15.33
N PHE A 302 12.58 15.40 -14.46
CA PHE A 302 13.22 16.26 -13.48
C PHE A 302 14.33 17.11 -14.10
N SER A 303 14.34 18.42 -13.83
CA SER A 303 15.46 19.28 -14.19
C SER A 303 16.74 18.81 -13.50
N LEU A 304 17.92 19.12 -14.05
CA LEU A 304 19.19 18.77 -13.46
C LEU A 304 19.35 19.31 -12.02
N ALA A 305 18.85 20.53 -11.78
CA ALA A 305 18.83 21.13 -10.44
C ALA A 305 17.97 20.33 -9.46
N ALA A 306 16.79 19.85 -9.91
CA ALA A 306 15.90 19.00 -9.14
C ALA A 306 16.55 17.65 -8.81
N GLN A 307 17.16 16.99 -9.79
CA GLN A 307 17.88 15.72 -9.58
C GLN A 307 19.03 15.88 -8.58
N ASN A 308 19.83 16.95 -8.71
CA ASN A 308 20.94 17.25 -7.79
C ASN A 308 20.45 17.52 -6.35
N MET A 309 19.32 18.19 -6.20
CA MET A 309 18.70 18.42 -4.90
C MET A 309 18.25 17.10 -4.26
N LEU A 310 17.51 16.28 -5.01
CA LEU A 310 16.96 15.00 -4.54
C LEU A 310 18.06 13.96 -4.25
N SER A 311 19.18 13.99 -4.98
CA SER A 311 20.36 13.15 -4.71
C SER A 311 21.11 13.53 -3.43
N LYS A 312 20.80 14.68 -2.81
CA LYS A 312 21.36 15.11 -1.52
C LYS A 312 20.36 15.04 -0.39
N TYR A 313 19.10 14.79 -0.71
CA TYR A 313 18.04 14.68 0.28
C TYR A 313 18.16 13.34 1.04
N GLN A 314 17.89 13.34 2.35
CA GLN A 314 18.13 12.20 3.22
C GLN A 314 17.06 11.11 3.15
N TRP A 315 15.93 11.40 2.52
CA TRP A 315 14.81 10.46 2.34
C TRP A 315 14.38 9.75 3.63
N PRO A 316 13.93 10.49 4.67
CA PRO A 316 13.54 9.88 5.94
C PRO A 316 12.37 8.88 5.81
N GLY A 317 11.54 8.99 4.77
CA GLY A 317 10.50 8.02 4.42
C GLY A 317 10.90 7.06 3.30
N ASN A 318 12.20 6.96 3.00
CA ASN A 318 12.78 5.99 2.07
C ASN A 318 12.11 5.95 0.67
N LEU A 319 11.96 4.76 0.09
CA LEU A 319 11.35 4.57 -1.23
C LEU A 319 9.89 5.02 -1.28
N ARG A 320 9.13 4.81 -0.21
CA ARG A 320 7.74 5.26 -0.12
C ARG A 320 7.64 6.76 -0.32
N GLN A 321 8.44 7.54 0.40
CA GLN A 321 8.46 8.99 0.26
C GLN A 321 8.83 9.43 -1.16
N MET A 322 9.76 8.72 -1.81
CA MET A 322 10.15 9.04 -3.19
C MET A 322 9.02 8.75 -4.19
N VAL A 323 8.36 7.61 -4.05
CA VAL A 323 7.22 7.22 -4.88
C VAL A 323 6.06 8.19 -4.70
N ASP A 324 5.69 8.51 -3.46
CA ASP A 324 4.62 9.47 -3.14
C ASP A 324 4.92 10.87 -3.70
N LEU A 325 6.18 11.31 -3.65
CA LEU A 325 6.61 12.57 -4.27
C LEU A 325 6.38 12.56 -5.78
N VAL A 326 6.81 11.49 -6.47
CA VAL A 326 6.64 11.38 -7.93
C VAL A 326 5.15 11.34 -8.29
N GLN A 327 4.35 10.57 -7.60
CA GLN A 327 2.92 10.47 -7.83
C GLN A 327 2.21 11.82 -7.63
N ALA A 328 2.56 12.55 -6.56
CA ALA A 328 2.03 13.89 -6.30
C ALA A 328 2.41 14.88 -7.41
N LEU A 329 3.63 14.79 -7.94
CA LEU A 329 4.10 15.63 -9.04
C LEU A 329 3.38 15.30 -10.36
N LEU A 330 3.17 14.03 -10.68
CA LEU A 330 2.47 13.59 -11.89
C LEU A 330 0.97 13.91 -11.85
N SER A 331 0.34 13.88 -10.69
CA SER A 331 -1.06 14.26 -10.50
C SER A 331 -1.31 15.76 -10.71
N ARG A 332 -0.30 16.59 -10.56
CA ARG A 332 -0.36 18.02 -10.92
C ARG A 332 -0.18 18.15 -12.44
N ARG A 333 -1.23 18.53 -13.16
CA ARG A 333 -1.19 18.79 -14.62
C ARG A 333 -0.42 20.08 -14.95
N GLU A 334 0.86 20.13 -14.57
CA GLU A 334 1.74 21.27 -14.77
C GLU A 334 2.72 21.04 -15.93
N LYS A 335 3.79 21.83 -16.00
CA LYS A 335 4.79 21.81 -17.08
C LYS A 335 5.49 20.45 -17.18
N GLU A 336 5.95 20.11 -18.38
CA GLU A 336 6.72 18.88 -18.67
C GLU A 336 7.99 18.70 -17.81
N ILE A 337 8.60 19.81 -17.36
CA ILE A 337 9.82 19.80 -16.55
C ILE A 337 9.48 20.12 -15.10
N VAL A 338 9.82 19.20 -14.21
CA VAL A 338 9.73 19.37 -12.75
C VAL A 338 10.92 20.18 -12.26
N ASN A 339 10.65 21.30 -11.58
CA ASN A 339 11.65 22.22 -11.04
C ASN A 339 11.78 22.07 -9.51
N VAL A 340 12.84 22.68 -8.96
CA VAL A 340 13.16 22.65 -7.53
C VAL A 340 12.02 23.21 -6.68
N ASP A 341 11.37 24.29 -7.13
CA ASP A 341 10.32 24.97 -6.38
C ASP A 341 9.09 24.05 -6.13
N GLU A 342 8.67 23.30 -7.16
CA GLU A 342 7.57 22.32 -7.06
C GLU A 342 7.89 21.23 -6.05
N ILE A 343 9.13 20.72 -6.07
CA ILE A 343 9.60 19.70 -5.14
C ILE A 343 9.63 20.22 -3.72
N GLN A 344 10.17 21.42 -3.52
CA GLN A 344 10.24 22.04 -2.19
C GLN A 344 8.86 22.27 -1.59
N GLU A 345 7.90 22.67 -2.41
CA GLU A 345 6.52 22.82 -1.97
C GLU A 345 5.95 21.49 -1.43
N ILE A 346 6.10 20.39 -2.18
CA ILE A 346 5.59 19.08 -1.77
C ILE A 346 6.35 18.55 -0.54
N ILE A 347 7.67 18.59 -0.52
CA ILE A 347 8.47 18.11 0.60
C ILE A 347 8.18 18.93 1.87
N THR A 348 7.94 20.24 1.74
CA THR A 348 7.58 21.09 2.88
C THR A 348 6.20 20.74 3.43
N LEU A 349 5.25 20.39 2.57
CA LEU A 349 3.92 19.93 2.96
C LEU A 349 3.95 18.54 3.61
N GLN A 350 4.82 17.64 3.13
CA GLN A 350 4.95 16.28 3.67
C GLN A 350 5.68 16.21 5.02
N GLY A 351 6.50 17.23 5.38
CA GLY A 351 7.29 17.20 6.63
C GLY A 351 8.37 16.10 6.65
N PRO A 352 9.18 15.99 7.71
CA PRO A 352 10.20 14.94 7.84
C PRO A 352 9.63 13.52 8.06
N SER A 353 8.35 13.41 8.39
CA SER A 353 7.57 12.16 8.36
C SER A 353 6.38 12.41 7.44
N GLY A 354 6.48 11.95 6.18
CA GLY A 354 5.38 12.05 5.22
C GLY A 354 4.12 11.43 5.81
N ASN A 355 3.13 12.25 6.14
CA ASN A 355 1.79 11.93 6.66
C ASN A 355 1.47 12.43 8.06
N ILE A 356 1.79 13.68 8.42
CA ILE A 356 1.33 14.23 9.71
C ILE A 356 -0.19 14.52 9.74
N LEU A 357 -0.88 14.48 8.63
CA LEU A 357 -2.31 14.88 8.61
C LEU A 357 -3.33 13.75 8.45
N ILE A 358 -2.92 12.56 8.07
CA ILE A 358 -3.86 11.42 7.92
C ILE A 358 -3.21 10.13 8.41
N GLU A 359 -2.62 10.11 9.60
CA GLU A 359 -2.41 8.84 10.27
C GLU A 359 -3.77 8.31 10.74
N ASN A 360 -4.02 7.02 10.54
CA ASN A 360 -5.22 6.32 10.99
C ASN A 360 -5.56 6.60 12.47
N ASN A 361 -4.55 7.00 13.28
CA ASN A 361 -4.71 7.43 14.65
C ASN A 361 -5.51 8.75 14.82
N ILE A 362 -5.41 9.70 13.89
CA ILE A 362 -6.16 10.97 13.98
C ILE A 362 -7.64 10.75 13.65
N LEU A 363 -7.93 9.85 12.71
CA LEU A 363 -9.31 9.52 12.33
C LEU A 363 -10.07 8.74 13.43
N SER A 364 -9.35 8.05 14.32
CA SER A 364 -9.94 7.35 15.48
C SER A 364 -10.18 8.26 16.68
N LEU A 365 -9.66 9.51 16.66
CA LEU A 365 -9.79 10.46 17.76
C LEU A 365 -11.08 11.27 17.65
N SER A 366 -11.56 11.78 18.81
CA SER A 366 -12.60 12.80 18.78
C SER A 366 -12.10 14.08 18.09
N MET A 367 -13.01 14.85 17.46
CA MET A 367 -12.68 16.12 16.81
C MET A 367 -11.86 17.06 17.72
N LYS A 368 -12.14 17.06 19.03
CA LYS A 368 -11.45 17.87 20.03
C LYS A 368 -9.99 17.42 20.21
N GLU A 369 -9.73 16.13 20.26
CA GLU A 369 -8.39 15.55 20.40
C GLU A 369 -7.59 15.70 19.12
N ALA A 370 -8.18 15.38 17.97
CA ALA A 370 -7.58 15.57 16.64
C ALA A 370 -7.15 17.03 16.44
N LYS A 371 -8.02 17.99 16.77
CA LYS A 371 -7.71 19.42 16.72
C LYS A 371 -6.55 19.80 17.65
N LYS A 372 -6.53 19.29 18.89
CA LYS A 372 -5.46 19.55 19.84
C LYS A 372 -4.11 19.02 19.36
N LEU A 373 -4.11 17.84 18.76
CA LEU A 373 -2.92 17.18 18.23
C LEU A 373 -2.36 17.94 17.02
N PHE A 374 -3.23 18.33 16.10
CA PHE A 374 -2.87 19.19 14.96
C PHE A 374 -2.29 20.52 15.38
N GLU A 375 -2.97 21.23 16.27
CA GLU A 375 -2.50 22.55 16.77
C GLU A 375 -1.15 22.44 17.46
N ARG A 376 -0.91 21.37 18.23
CA ARG A 376 0.38 21.11 18.87
C ARG A 376 1.47 20.89 17.83
N ALA A 377 1.27 19.96 16.87
CA ALA A 377 2.24 19.68 15.83
C ALA A 377 2.56 20.92 14.97
N TYR A 378 1.53 21.65 14.54
CA TYR A 378 1.66 22.87 13.76
C TYR A 378 2.48 23.95 14.50
N LEU A 379 2.11 24.27 15.74
CA LEU A 379 2.79 25.32 16.51
C LEU A 379 4.21 24.92 16.90
N THR A 380 4.47 23.65 17.21
CA THR A 380 5.82 23.15 17.48
C THR A 380 6.70 23.34 16.24
N LYS A 381 6.20 22.93 15.07
CA LYS A 381 6.96 23.06 13.82
C LYS A 381 7.21 24.51 13.43
N GLN A 382 6.20 25.37 13.56
CA GLN A 382 6.36 26.80 13.32
C GLN A 382 7.35 27.46 14.29
N LEU A 383 7.38 27.01 15.54
CA LEU A 383 8.32 27.51 16.57
C LEU A 383 9.78 27.12 16.24
N GLU A 384 10.00 25.91 15.77
CA GLU A 384 11.30 25.44 15.28
C GLU A 384 11.79 26.29 14.09
N LEU A 385 10.93 26.52 13.09
CA LEU A 385 11.27 27.31 11.90
C LEU A 385 11.67 28.75 12.18
N VAL A 386 11.18 29.34 13.28
CA VAL A 386 11.56 30.69 13.71
C VAL A 386 12.64 30.69 14.83
N GLY A 387 13.31 29.55 15.05
CA GLY A 387 14.38 29.40 16.03
C GLY A 387 13.95 29.75 17.48
N GLY A 388 12.69 29.43 17.83
CA GLY A 388 12.12 29.67 19.15
C GLY A 388 11.71 31.12 19.45
N LYS A 389 11.71 32.01 18.46
CA LYS A 389 11.38 33.44 18.63
C LYS A 389 9.87 33.68 18.58
N ILE A 390 9.23 33.85 19.73
CA ILE A 390 7.78 34.06 19.87
C ILE A 390 7.24 35.26 19.08
N SER A 391 8.02 36.34 18.94
CA SER A 391 7.59 37.51 18.17
C SER A 391 7.50 37.27 16.66
N GLU A 392 8.35 36.41 16.14
CA GLU A 392 8.31 35.97 14.74
C GLU A 392 7.23 34.90 14.53
N LEU A 393 7.09 33.97 15.48
CA LEU A 393 6.00 32.98 15.49
C LEU A 393 4.64 33.67 15.45
N SER A 394 4.41 34.66 16.32
CA SER A 394 3.16 35.42 16.40
C SER A 394 2.74 36.05 15.06
N ARG A 395 3.71 36.65 14.33
CA ARG A 395 3.44 37.18 12.98
C ARG A 395 3.17 36.10 11.96
N ARG A 396 3.90 34.96 12.04
CA ARG A 396 3.84 33.89 11.06
C ARG A 396 2.54 33.10 11.16
N VAL A 397 2.01 32.90 12.37
CA VAL A 397 0.77 32.16 12.60
C VAL A 397 -0.45 33.08 12.73
N ASP A 398 -0.29 34.38 12.48
CA ASP A 398 -1.33 35.42 12.58
C ASP A 398 -2.10 35.38 13.91
N MET A 399 -1.36 35.27 15.02
CA MET A 399 -1.94 35.23 16.36
C MET A 399 -1.34 36.34 17.25
N GLU A 400 -2.20 36.99 18.00
CA GLU A 400 -1.72 37.94 19.03
C GLU A 400 -0.85 37.23 20.06
N ARG A 401 0.27 37.88 20.47
CA ARG A 401 1.27 37.27 21.38
C ARG A 401 0.67 36.73 22.66
N THR A 402 -0.28 37.44 23.23
CA THR A 402 -0.96 37.02 24.47
C THR A 402 -1.74 35.72 24.28
N ASN A 403 -2.46 35.60 23.17
CA ASN A 403 -3.21 34.40 22.81
C ASN A 403 -2.27 33.25 22.47
N LEU A 404 -1.17 33.55 21.77
CA LEU A 404 -0.17 32.53 21.40
C LEU A 404 0.48 31.93 22.66
N TYR A 405 0.87 32.76 23.66
CA TYR A 405 1.41 32.24 24.91
C TYR A 405 0.43 31.30 25.64
N ARG A 406 -0.84 31.69 25.75
CA ARG A 406 -1.87 30.84 26.36
C ARG A 406 -2.04 29.55 25.58
N LYS A 407 -1.99 29.62 24.25
CA LYS A 407 -2.13 28.45 23.37
C LYS A 407 -0.96 27.47 23.50
N LEU A 408 0.29 27.98 23.47
CA LEU A 408 1.49 27.17 23.68
C LEU A 408 1.45 26.48 25.05
N GLN A 409 1.05 27.18 26.09
CA GLN A 409 0.91 26.61 27.43
C GLN A 409 -0.20 25.55 27.52
N SER A 410 -1.35 25.78 26.87
CA SER A 410 -2.46 24.81 26.87
C SER A 410 -2.15 23.52 26.08
N LEU A 411 -1.13 23.57 25.23
CA LEU A 411 -0.66 22.46 24.39
C LEU A 411 0.64 21.83 24.91
N ASP A 412 1.13 22.24 26.08
CA ASP A 412 2.38 21.77 26.69
C ASP A 412 3.61 21.89 25.75
N ILE A 413 3.70 23.02 25.01
CA ILE A 413 4.82 23.28 24.11
C ILE A 413 5.85 24.11 24.85
N GLU A 414 7.06 23.58 25.02
CA GLU A 414 8.18 24.29 25.66
C GLU A 414 8.72 25.38 24.73
N TYR A 415 8.94 26.55 25.28
CA TYR A 415 9.56 27.67 24.61
C TYR A 415 10.54 28.43 25.57
N LYS A 416 11.66 28.92 25.05
CA LYS A 416 12.65 29.67 25.85
C LYS A 416 12.06 30.97 26.34
N LYS A 417 11.71 31.05 27.63
CA LYS A 417 11.43 32.32 28.31
C LYS A 417 12.72 33.12 28.38
N LYS A 418 12.79 34.35 27.82
CA LYS A 418 13.83 35.30 28.18
C LYS A 418 13.69 35.57 29.67
N LYS A 419 14.71 35.17 30.47
CA LYS A 419 14.86 35.68 31.84
C LYS A 419 14.86 37.20 31.76
N LYS A 420 13.90 37.87 32.39
CA LYS A 420 14.03 39.31 32.70
C LYS A 420 15.28 39.46 33.56
N SER A 421 16.31 40.15 33.05
CA SER A 421 17.39 40.67 33.85
C SER A 421 16.77 41.71 34.77
N THR A 422 16.63 41.38 36.03
CA THR A 422 16.43 42.34 37.11
C THR A 422 17.75 43.10 37.26
N SER A 423 17.71 44.38 36.88
CA SER A 423 18.64 45.40 37.32
C SER A 423 18.05 46.08 38.51
#